data_19a654e6a4be3c79cb44701f7690896b
#
_entry.id   19a654e6a4be3c79cb44701f7690896b
#
_cell.length_a   1.000
_cell.length_b   1.000
_cell.length_c   1.000
_cell.angle_alpha   90.00
_cell.angle_beta   90.00
_cell.angle_gamma   90.00
#
_symmetry.space_group_name_H-M   'P 1'
#
loop_
_entity.id
_entity.type
_entity.pdbx_description
1 polymer ?
#
loop_
_entity_poly.entity_id
_entity_poly.type
_entity_poly.pdbx_seq_one_letter_code
_entity_poly.pdbx_strand_id
1 'polypeptide(L)'
;TANGFAALILWVKKLTEESSPVRYVMEATGVYHESLAYFLEGKGFEVSIVLPNKISNYFRTLEVKTITDKTASEGIARFGLERKLDRWKRPAEIFRRLKQKTRERDQLVGERTLVKNQMHAEQTEAYPSKESIARMKTRIKLLNKQVMEIKEELSALVKQDVAVKGSIALIS
;
A
#
# COMPACT_ATOMS: atom_id res chain seq x y z
N THR A 1 0.02 -5.97 -15.72
CA THR A 1 -0.41 -7.32 -16.13
C THR A 1 0.77 -8.27 -16.16
N ALA A 2 0.56 -9.59 -15.98
CA ALA A 2 1.63 -10.60 -15.99
C ALA A 2 2.45 -10.56 -17.29
N ASN A 3 1.80 -10.35 -18.44
CA ASN A 3 2.47 -10.20 -19.73
C ASN A 3 3.37 -8.95 -19.79
N GLY A 4 2.94 -7.83 -19.21
CA GLY A 4 3.76 -6.63 -19.10
C GLY A 4 4.99 -6.82 -18.21
N PHE A 5 4.87 -7.58 -17.13
CA PHE A 5 6.00 -7.90 -16.24
C PHE A 5 7.00 -8.84 -16.92
N ALA A 6 6.52 -9.82 -17.69
CA ALA A 6 7.38 -10.68 -18.50
C ALA A 6 8.13 -9.89 -19.59
N ALA A 7 7.42 -8.96 -20.25
CA ALA A 7 8.05 -8.08 -21.25
C ALA A 7 9.12 -7.17 -20.63
N LEU A 8 8.90 -6.66 -19.42
CA LEU A 8 9.93 -5.90 -18.68
C LEU A 8 11.19 -6.73 -18.45
N ILE A 9 11.05 -7.98 -18.00
CA ILE A 9 12.23 -8.87 -17.80
C ILE A 9 12.97 -9.10 -19.11
N LEU A 10 12.25 -9.37 -20.20
CA LEU A 10 12.86 -9.57 -21.51
C LEU A 10 13.58 -8.31 -22.02
N TRP A 11 12.98 -7.14 -21.79
CA TRP A 11 13.61 -5.87 -22.14
C TRP A 11 14.89 -5.62 -21.34
N VAL A 12 14.88 -5.84 -20.03
CA VAL A 12 16.07 -5.70 -19.17
C VAL A 12 17.17 -6.67 -19.62
N LYS A 13 16.83 -7.94 -19.89
CA LYS A 13 17.80 -8.95 -20.38
C LYS A 13 18.48 -8.58 -21.70
N LYS A 14 17.79 -7.83 -22.57
CA LYS A 14 18.40 -7.34 -23.83
C LYS A 14 19.39 -6.21 -23.60
N LEU A 15 19.30 -5.50 -22.48
CA LEU A 15 20.15 -4.35 -22.15
C LEU A 15 21.29 -4.71 -21.19
N THR A 16 21.28 -5.91 -20.63
CA THR A 16 22.28 -6.37 -19.67
C THR A 16 23.02 -7.60 -20.21
N GLU A 17 24.31 -7.73 -19.87
CA GLU A 17 25.06 -8.95 -20.13
C GLU A 17 24.53 -10.10 -19.26
N GLU A 18 24.62 -11.35 -19.75
CA GLU A 18 24.07 -12.53 -19.04
C GLU A 18 24.66 -12.72 -17.64
N SER A 19 25.91 -12.32 -17.42
CA SER A 19 26.61 -12.43 -16.14
C SER A 19 26.39 -11.25 -15.19
N SER A 20 25.73 -10.17 -15.65
CA SER A 20 25.56 -8.97 -14.84
C SER A 20 24.47 -9.15 -13.79
N PRO A 21 24.74 -8.90 -12.49
CA PRO A 21 23.72 -8.96 -11.47
C PRO A 21 22.69 -7.82 -11.67
N VAL A 22 21.42 -8.18 -11.76
CA VAL A 22 20.32 -7.23 -11.93
C VAL A 22 19.54 -7.11 -10.62
N ARG A 23 19.42 -5.90 -10.10
CA ARG A 23 18.55 -5.54 -8.98
C ARG A 23 17.44 -4.62 -9.46
N TYR A 24 16.22 -4.95 -9.10
CA TYR A 24 15.06 -4.09 -9.36
C TYR A 24 14.81 -3.23 -8.13
N VAL A 25 14.84 -1.91 -8.32
CA VAL A 25 14.54 -0.93 -7.26
C VAL A 25 13.26 -0.22 -7.60
N MET A 26 12.35 -0.11 -6.65
CA MET A 26 11.09 0.59 -6.84
C MET A 26 10.67 1.37 -5.60
N GLU A 27 9.90 2.43 -5.82
CA GLU A 27 9.32 3.23 -4.75
C GLU A 27 8.05 2.58 -4.20
N ALA A 28 7.86 2.64 -2.89
CA ALA A 28 6.67 2.15 -2.21
C ALA A 28 5.48 3.11 -2.37
N THR A 29 4.98 3.28 -3.60
CA THR A 29 3.83 4.14 -3.88
C THR A 29 2.52 3.37 -3.73
N GLY A 30 1.86 3.52 -2.60
CA GLY A 30 0.60 2.83 -2.30
C GLY A 30 0.72 1.31 -2.45
N VAL A 31 -0.17 0.72 -3.24
CA VAL A 31 -0.21 -0.73 -3.55
C VAL A 31 0.35 -1.06 -4.94
N TYR A 32 0.69 -0.04 -5.74
CA TYR A 32 0.99 -0.22 -7.17
C TYR A 32 2.28 -1.00 -7.43
N HIS A 33 3.28 -0.88 -6.54
CA HIS A 33 4.53 -1.62 -6.62
C HIS A 33 4.39 -3.10 -6.25
N GLU A 34 3.38 -3.48 -5.45
CA GLU A 34 3.28 -4.82 -4.85
C GLU A 34 3.23 -5.92 -5.92
N SER A 35 2.35 -5.81 -6.92
CA SER A 35 2.20 -6.85 -7.95
C SER A 35 3.50 -7.15 -8.70
N LEU A 36 4.28 -6.11 -9.05
CA LEU A 36 5.55 -6.27 -9.72
C LEU A 36 6.61 -6.85 -8.78
N ALA A 37 6.68 -6.37 -7.53
CA ALA A 37 7.61 -6.87 -6.53
C ALA A 37 7.42 -8.37 -6.26
N TYR A 38 6.17 -8.81 -6.07
CA TYR A 38 5.84 -10.23 -5.88
C TYR A 38 6.19 -11.07 -7.10
N PHE A 39 5.94 -10.56 -8.31
CA PHE A 39 6.26 -11.24 -9.54
C PHE A 39 7.77 -11.43 -9.72
N LEU A 40 8.55 -10.38 -9.52
CA LEU A 40 10.02 -10.41 -9.67
C LEU A 40 10.66 -11.30 -8.62
N GLU A 41 10.26 -11.15 -7.36
CA GLU A 41 10.76 -11.98 -6.25
C GLU A 41 10.44 -13.46 -6.47
N GLY A 42 9.21 -13.78 -6.92
CA GLY A 42 8.80 -15.15 -7.27
C GLY A 42 9.58 -15.75 -8.47
N LYS A 43 10.23 -14.92 -9.28
CA LYS A 43 11.16 -15.34 -10.36
C LYS A 43 12.62 -15.39 -9.88
N GLY A 44 12.90 -15.14 -8.61
CA GLY A 44 14.23 -15.18 -8.02
C GLY A 44 15.05 -13.90 -8.19
N PHE A 45 14.48 -12.84 -8.76
CA PHE A 45 15.19 -11.58 -8.90
C PHE A 45 15.39 -10.86 -7.57
N GLU A 46 16.46 -10.08 -7.48
CA GLU A 46 16.71 -9.22 -6.36
C GLU A 46 15.86 -7.96 -6.48
N VAL A 47 15.02 -7.70 -5.46
CA VAL A 47 14.12 -6.57 -5.40
C VAL A 47 14.44 -5.73 -4.17
N SER A 48 14.44 -4.42 -4.30
CA SER A 48 14.52 -3.47 -3.19
C SER A 48 13.36 -2.48 -3.29
N ILE A 49 12.67 -2.25 -2.17
CA ILE A 49 11.57 -1.29 -2.09
C ILE A 49 12.00 -0.14 -1.19
N VAL A 50 11.90 1.08 -1.71
CA VAL A 50 12.36 2.29 -1.04
C VAL A 50 11.16 3.18 -0.70
N LEU A 51 11.18 3.78 0.48
CA LEU A 51 10.12 4.70 0.92
C LEU A 51 10.13 5.99 0.10
N PRO A 52 8.96 6.57 -0.23
CA PRO A 52 8.82 7.79 -1.03
C PRO A 52 9.61 8.98 -0.48
N ASN A 53 9.67 9.14 0.84
CA ASN A 53 10.41 10.23 1.47
C ASN A 53 11.93 10.13 1.21
N LYS A 54 12.50 8.92 1.17
CA LYS A 54 13.92 8.71 0.84
C LYS A 54 14.22 9.11 -0.60
N ILE A 55 13.35 8.72 -1.53
CA ILE A 55 13.46 9.07 -2.95
C ILE A 55 13.28 10.57 -3.14
N SER A 56 12.26 11.18 -2.53
CA SER A 56 12.03 12.63 -2.60
C SER A 56 13.24 13.43 -2.06
N ASN A 57 13.82 13.01 -0.93
CA ASN A 57 15.00 13.66 -0.40
C ASN A 57 16.22 13.49 -1.32
N TYR A 58 16.38 12.33 -1.94
CA TYR A 58 17.47 12.12 -2.89
C TYR A 58 17.33 13.00 -4.12
N PHE A 59 16.13 13.17 -4.69
CA PHE A 59 15.88 14.05 -5.82
C PHE A 59 16.25 15.52 -5.51
N ARG A 60 16.06 15.96 -4.27
CA ARG A 60 16.50 17.32 -3.86
C ARG A 60 18.02 17.50 -3.97
N THR A 61 18.80 16.43 -3.83
CA THR A 61 20.26 16.47 -3.97
C THR A 61 20.72 16.46 -5.43
N LEU A 62 19.85 16.07 -6.37
CA LEU A 62 20.17 15.99 -7.79
C LEU A 62 19.82 17.26 -8.57
N GLU A 63 19.27 18.29 -7.93
CA GLU A 63 18.83 19.55 -8.56
C GLU A 63 17.89 19.36 -9.75
N VAL A 64 17.11 18.27 -9.75
CA VAL A 64 16.16 17.95 -10.84
C VAL A 64 15.00 18.93 -10.78
N LYS A 65 14.86 19.79 -11.82
CA LYS A 65 13.81 20.82 -11.89
C LYS A 65 12.42 20.26 -12.19
N THR A 66 12.34 19.16 -12.93
CA THR A 66 11.05 18.55 -13.32
C THR A 66 11.13 17.04 -13.19
N ILE A 67 10.21 16.46 -12.43
CA ILE A 67 10.10 15.01 -12.26
C ILE A 67 9.06 14.49 -13.24
N THR A 68 9.50 13.71 -14.22
CA THR A 68 8.68 12.90 -15.12
C THR A 68 8.86 11.43 -14.77
N ASP A 69 8.00 10.54 -15.28
CA ASP A 69 8.14 9.10 -15.05
C ASP A 69 9.53 8.58 -15.48
N LYS A 70 10.07 9.12 -16.57
CA LYS A 70 11.41 8.79 -17.04
C LYS A 70 12.48 9.23 -16.04
N THR A 71 12.52 10.51 -15.68
CA THR A 71 13.53 11.04 -14.73
C THR A 71 13.37 10.44 -13.34
N ALA A 72 12.12 10.10 -12.93
CA ALA A 72 11.86 9.38 -11.70
C ALA A 72 12.48 7.97 -11.70
N SER A 73 12.26 7.21 -12.77
CA SER A 73 12.82 5.86 -12.89
C SER A 73 14.35 5.85 -12.96
N GLU A 74 14.97 6.79 -13.69
CA GLU A 74 16.42 6.99 -13.73
C GLU A 74 16.99 7.35 -12.35
N GLY A 75 16.35 8.26 -11.62
CA GLY A 75 16.77 8.66 -10.29
C GLY A 75 16.63 7.54 -9.26
N ILE A 76 15.58 6.73 -9.33
CA ILE A 76 15.41 5.54 -8.48
C ILE A 76 16.49 4.49 -8.78
N ALA A 77 16.81 4.27 -10.06
CA ALA A 77 17.88 3.36 -10.46
C ALA A 77 19.25 3.84 -9.94
N ARG A 78 19.56 5.12 -10.10
CA ARG A 78 20.79 5.75 -9.58
C ARG A 78 20.87 5.65 -8.05
N PHE A 79 19.78 5.92 -7.34
CA PHE A 79 19.71 5.73 -5.89
C PHE A 79 20.06 4.29 -5.50
N GLY A 80 19.58 3.31 -6.26
CA GLY A 80 19.87 1.89 -6.03
C GLY A 80 21.33 1.51 -6.27
N LEU A 81 22.02 2.21 -7.17
CA LEU A 81 23.47 2.01 -7.42
C LEU A 81 24.34 2.67 -6.35
N GLU A 82 23.96 3.87 -5.89
CA GLU A 82 24.75 4.67 -4.94
C GLU A 82 24.55 4.26 -3.47
N ARG A 83 23.46 3.55 -3.16
CA ARG A 83 23.08 3.21 -1.79
C ARG A 83 23.02 1.71 -1.56
N LYS A 84 23.51 1.29 -0.41
CA LYS A 84 23.28 -0.08 0.07
C LYS A 84 21.81 -0.21 0.46
N LEU A 85 21.06 -1.02 -0.31
CA LEU A 85 19.64 -1.27 -0.08
C LEU A 85 19.45 -2.69 0.43
N ASP A 86 18.48 -2.85 1.33
CA ASP A 86 18.06 -4.16 1.80
C ASP A 86 17.28 -4.90 0.69
N ARG A 87 17.52 -6.20 0.62
CA ARG A 87 16.71 -7.05 -0.24
C ARG A 87 15.31 -7.18 0.36
N TRP A 88 14.31 -6.81 -0.44
CA TRP A 88 12.91 -7.02 -0.04
C TRP A 88 12.58 -8.52 -0.03
N LYS A 89 11.89 -8.92 1.01
CA LYS A 89 11.36 -10.27 1.16
C LYS A 89 9.84 -10.20 1.23
N ARG A 90 9.20 -11.17 0.59
CA ARG A 90 7.74 -11.29 0.66
C ARG A 90 7.28 -11.40 2.10
N PRO A 91 6.40 -10.52 2.57
CA PRO A 91 5.80 -10.67 3.89
C PRO A 91 5.03 -11.98 4.00
N ALA A 92 5.02 -12.60 5.18
CA ALA A 92 4.18 -13.76 5.42
C ALA A 92 2.71 -13.42 5.12
N GLU A 93 1.96 -14.42 4.65
CA GLU A 93 0.58 -14.22 4.18
C GLU A 93 -0.31 -13.59 5.26
N ILE A 94 -0.11 -13.97 6.51
CA ILE A 94 -0.88 -13.43 7.63
C ILE A 94 -0.72 -11.90 7.76
N PHE A 95 0.51 -11.37 7.66
CA PHE A 95 0.74 -9.92 7.74
C PHE A 95 0.13 -9.17 6.55
N ARG A 96 0.14 -9.79 5.36
CA ARG A 96 -0.52 -9.24 4.19
C ARG A 96 -2.03 -9.14 4.40
N ARG A 97 -2.66 -10.22 4.91
CA ARG A 97 -4.10 -10.26 5.21
C ARG A 97 -4.47 -9.25 6.30
N LEU A 98 -3.67 -9.15 7.36
CA LEU A 98 -3.87 -8.16 8.42
C LEU A 98 -3.81 -6.73 7.86
N LYS A 99 -2.80 -6.41 7.04
CA LYS A 99 -2.67 -5.10 6.38
C LYS A 99 -3.88 -4.77 5.51
N GLN A 100 -4.38 -5.74 4.72
CA GLN A 100 -5.55 -5.55 3.88
C GLN A 100 -6.80 -5.25 4.71
N LYS A 101 -7.06 -6.07 5.75
CA LYS A 101 -8.24 -5.90 6.61
C LYS A 101 -8.18 -4.62 7.47
N THR A 102 -6.99 -4.25 7.95
CA THR A 102 -6.81 -2.98 8.68
C THR A 102 -7.11 -1.79 7.78
N ARG A 103 -6.61 -1.79 6.55
CA ARG A 103 -6.89 -0.73 5.57
C ARG A 103 -8.39 -0.64 5.24
N GLU A 104 -9.05 -1.78 5.02
CA GLU A 104 -10.49 -1.84 4.76
C GLU A 104 -11.27 -1.25 5.95
N ARG A 105 -10.92 -1.64 7.19
CA ARG A 105 -11.51 -1.07 8.40
C ARG A 105 -11.35 0.46 8.44
N ASP A 106 -10.17 0.96 8.18
CA ASP A 106 -9.87 2.39 8.25
C ASP A 106 -10.65 3.19 7.18
N GLN A 107 -10.83 2.62 5.98
CA GLN A 107 -11.68 3.18 4.94
C GLN A 107 -13.14 3.26 5.39
N LEU A 108 -13.71 2.16 5.92
CA LEU A 108 -15.09 2.14 6.43
C LEU A 108 -15.31 3.11 7.59
N VAL A 109 -14.33 3.24 8.49
CA VAL A 109 -14.37 4.22 9.59
C VAL A 109 -14.33 5.65 9.05
N GLY A 110 -13.50 5.93 8.05
CA GLY A 110 -13.43 7.22 7.38
C GLY A 110 -14.77 7.59 6.70
N GLU A 111 -15.34 6.66 5.92
CA GLU A 111 -16.65 6.85 5.29
C GLU A 111 -17.76 7.10 6.31
N ARG A 112 -17.78 6.33 7.39
CA ARG A 112 -18.74 6.51 8.48
C ARG A 112 -18.62 7.91 9.11
N THR A 113 -17.40 8.37 9.34
CA THR A 113 -17.13 9.71 9.90
C THR A 113 -17.62 10.79 8.94
N LEU A 114 -17.35 10.65 7.64
CA LEU A 114 -17.83 11.56 6.62
C LEU A 114 -19.37 11.65 6.62
N VAL A 115 -20.07 10.50 6.61
CA VAL A 115 -21.54 10.47 6.61
C VAL A 115 -22.13 11.07 7.91
N LYS A 116 -21.47 10.83 9.07
CA LYS A 116 -21.89 11.47 10.34
C LYS A 116 -21.77 12.98 10.29
N ASN A 117 -20.68 13.50 9.73
CA ASN A 117 -20.47 14.94 9.58
C ASN A 117 -21.50 15.55 8.63
N GLN A 118 -21.79 14.89 7.50
CA GLN A 118 -22.85 15.30 6.57
C GLN A 118 -24.23 15.31 7.26
N MET A 119 -24.54 14.26 8.03
CA MET A 119 -25.80 14.19 8.77
C MET A 119 -25.92 15.30 9.82
N HIS A 120 -24.83 15.61 10.51
CA HIS A 120 -24.84 16.72 11.48
C HIS A 120 -25.04 18.06 10.80
N ALA A 121 -24.40 18.32 9.66
CA ALA A 121 -24.63 19.55 8.89
C ALA A 121 -26.07 19.66 8.45
N GLU A 122 -26.67 18.62 7.85
CA GLU A 122 -28.07 18.58 7.43
C GLU A 122 -29.02 18.84 8.59
N GLN A 123 -28.73 18.27 9.78
CA GLN A 123 -29.56 18.48 10.99
C GLN A 123 -29.53 19.93 11.54
N THR A 124 -28.48 20.68 11.19
CA THR A 124 -28.22 22.03 11.68
C THR A 124 -28.78 23.09 10.73
N GLU A 125 -29.22 22.71 9.53
CA GLU A 125 -29.85 23.63 8.58
C GLU A 125 -31.19 24.19 9.10
N ALA A 126 -31.59 25.35 8.57
CA ALA A 126 -32.87 25.98 8.93
C ALA A 126 -34.08 25.11 8.54
N TYR A 127 -33.94 24.31 7.47
CA TYR A 127 -34.98 23.41 6.95
C TYR A 127 -34.41 22.02 6.64
N PRO A 128 -34.11 21.18 7.67
CA PRO A 128 -33.51 19.88 7.49
C PRO A 128 -34.40 18.92 6.70
N SER A 129 -33.86 18.23 5.73
CA SER A 129 -34.55 17.14 5.00
C SER A 129 -34.61 15.86 5.83
N LYS A 130 -35.79 15.48 6.26
CA LYS A 130 -36.02 14.23 7.02
C LYS A 130 -35.62 12.98 6.20
N GLU A 131 -35.88 13.01 4.91
CA GLU A 131 -35.57 11.93 3.97
C GLU A 131 -34.06 11.79 3.79
N SER A 132 -33.31 12.89 3.68
CA SER A 132 -31.87 12.93 3.62
C SER A 132 -31.26 12.32 4.90
N ILE A 133 -31.71 12.79 6.06
CA ILE A 133 -31.26 12.27 7.36
C ILE A 133 -31.57 10.78 7.52
N ALA A 134 -32.73 10.30 7.07
CA ALA A 134 -33.10 8.89 7.14
C ALA A 134 -32.16 8.03 6.28
N ARG A 135 -31.81 8.48 5.06
CA ARG A 135 -30.84 7.78 4.19
C ARG A 135 -29.46 7.74 4.83
N MET A 136 -28.99 8.83 5.43
CA MET A 136 -27.69 8.87 6.13
C MET A 136 -27.65 7.94 7.34
N LYS A 137 -28.73 7.87 8.14
CA LYS A 137 -28.85 6.92 9.26
C LYS A 137 -28.74 5.46 8.77
N THR A 138 -29.36 5.13 7.65
CA THR A 138 -29.29 3.79 7.05
C THR A 138 -27.85 3.46 6.60
N ARG A 139 -27.15 4.41 5.95
CA ARG A 139 -25.74 4.26 5.59
C ARG A 139 -24.84 4.05 6.81
N ILE A 140 -25.02 4.86 7.86
CA ILE A 140 -24.26 4.73 9.12
C ILE A 140 -24.49 3.35 9.76
N LYS A 141 -25.74 2.84 9.75
CA LYS A 141 -26.05 1.49 10.27
C LYS A 141 -25.31 0.41 9.50
N LEU A 142 -25.28 0.49 8.17
CA LEU A 142 -24.54 -0.44 7.31
C LEU A 142 -23.03 -0.39 7.59
N LEU A 143 -22.46 0.81 7.61
CA LEU A 143 -21.02 0.98 7.87
C LEU A 143 -20.62 0.50 9.28
N ASN A 144 -21.48 0.72 10.31
CA ASN A 144 -21.24 0.15 11.63
C ASN A 144 -21.19 -1.39 11.60
N LYS A 145 -22.13 -2.03 10.88
CA LYS A 145 -22.15 -3.50 10.71
C LYS A 145 -20.85 -3.99 10.05
N GLN A 146 -20.47 -3.39 8.93
CA GLN A 146 -19.25 -3.76 8.21
C GLN A 146 -17.97 -3.56 9.05
N VAL A 147 -17.88 -2.47 9.82
CA VAL A 147 -16.76 -2.23 10.74
C VAL A 147 -16.69 -3.32 11.83
N MET A 148 -17.82 -3.81 12.32
CA MET A 148 -17.85 -4.91 13.29
C MET A 148 -17.39 -6.22 12.66
N GLU A 149 -17.88 -6.57 11.48
CA GLU A 149 -17.50 -7.76 10.73
C GLU A 149 -15.98 -7.80 10.51
N ILE A 150 -15.38 -6.71 10.03
CA ILE A 150 -13.93 -6.61 9.85
C ILE A 150 -13.15 -6.74 11.16
N LYS A 151 -13.66 -6.20 12.26
CA LYS A 151 -13.02 -6.36 13.59
C LYS A 151 -13.02 -7.81 14.05
N GLU A 152 -14.11 -8.53 13.80
CA GLU A 152 -14.19 -9.97 14.12
C GLU A 152 -13.23 -10.78 13.27
N GLU A 153 -13.15 -10.50 11.97
CA GLU A 153 -12.18 -11.13 11.06
C GLU A 153 -10.73 -10.85 11.49
N LEU A 154 -10.39 -9.61 11.84
CA LEU A 154 -9.06 -9.26 12.36
C LEU A 154 -8.74 -10.02 13.65
N SER A 155 -9.70 -10.10 14.58
CA SER A 155 -9.54 -10.84 15.83
C SER A 155 -9.33 -12.34 15.58
N ALA A 156 -10.05 -12.92 14.62
CA ALA A 156 -9.88 -14.31 14.22
C ALA A 156 -8.49 -14.58 13.63
N LEU A 157 -8.01 -13.69 12.72
CA LEU A 157 -6.68 -13.80 12.13
C LEU A 157 -5.57 -13.75 13.19
N VAL A 158 -5.65 -12.83 14.15
CA VAL A 158 -4.68 -12.72 15.25
C VAL A 158 -4.68 -13.96 16.15
N LYS A 159 -5.86 -14.56 16.39
CA LYS A 159 -5.96 -15.78 17.22
C LYS A 159 -5.38 -17.03 16.56
N GLN A 160 -5.41 -17.10 15.23
CA GLN A 160 -4.96 -18.26 14.45
C GLN A 160 -3.45 -18.37 14.33
N ASP A 161 -2.70 -17.28 14.48
CA ASP A 161 -1.26 -17.25 14.22
C ASP A 161 -0.47 -16.91 15.50
N VAL A 162 0.33 -17.88 15.95
CA VAL A 162 1.18 -17.73 17.14
C VAL A 162 2.28 -16.67 16.94
N ALA A 163 2.80 -16.52 15.71
CA ALA A 163 3.83 -15.52 15.41
C ALA A 163 3.27 -14.09 15.54
N VAL A 164 2.02 -13.87 15.16
CA VAL A 164 1.33 -12.58 15.31
C VAL A 164 1.09 -12.29 16.81
N LYS A 165 0.72 -13.29 17.60
CA LYS A 165 0.55 -13.13 19.05
C LYS A 165 1.86 -12.71 19.74
N GLY A 166 2.97 -13.33 19.35
CA GLY A 166 4.30 -12.97 19.87
C GLY A 166 4.71 -11.54 19.51
N SER A 167 4.42 -11.09 18.30
CA SER A 167 4.74 -9.73 17.85
C SER A 167 3.90 -8.65 18.55
N ILE A 168 2.64 -8.93 18.85
CA ILE A 168 1.76 -8.00 19.59
C ILE A 168 2.18 -7.89 21.06
N ALA A 169 2.59 -9.00 21.69
CA ALA A 169 3.06 -9.02 23.07
C ALA A 169 4.37 -8.23 23.27
N LEU A 170 5.15 -7.99 22.22
CA LEU A 170 6.38 -7.17 22.26
C LEU A 170 6.11 -5.65 22.17
N ILE A 171 4.88 -5.25 21.80
CA ILE A 171 4.49 -3.85 21.59
C ILE A 171 3.57 -3.35 22.74
N SER A 172 3.05 -4.28 23.56
CA SER A 172 2.23 -3.98 24.74
C SER A 172 3.07 -3.82 25.98
#